data_f66ba6c691e283b97ba4c1feee9ebcd3
#
_entry.id   f66ba6c691e283b97ba4c1feee9ebcd3
#
_cell.length_a   1.000
_cell.length_b   1.000
_cell.length_c   1.000
_cell.angle_alpha   90.00
_cell.angle_beta   90.00
_cell.angle_gamma   90.00
#
_symmetry.space_group_name_H-M   'P 1'
#
loop_
_entity.id
_entity.type
_entity.pdbx_description
1 polymer ?
#
loop_
_entity_poly.entity_id
_entity_poly.type
_entity_poly.pdbx_seq_one_letter_code
_entity_poly.pdbx_strand_id
1 'polypeptide(L)'
;MAEPQLSSGDRLWLGIAALCSSSKVETDMAATDRFTDHYAELLDGAYDCVDRIILNGYFRLGCSPGGFRTWWRDLYGTDDNLSNHSLQRLSGRFSRRLRAYANKHDVPVVYCKGKDDKRKHLIADEYRPQDPASVGLFLVIIGRAPGFVWDVVRGEGGRIVDIKRRKSQSWVNHYSFHITDPDWGHVTFKICGQPPFAAQIMLNGHEYVARQALKAGVAFTKEGNCFTSASSGAELARIAGTLRSENAVGHLARLCDRWIYSCCLYFALPPEEQKRSGFRYDYSVYQMEYSRNLLFHRGTILERVMQAVIDRTRSSLDIHSVKTLFGYKRRPKFRRKDKRRARFEAVVLEGPEYDLTVFKLNFGNLTLKVYTKGERVLRIEAVVHNIQVLRCPRSLPCFPDVATRLREMLERFLEVLACVDVSSISSDTWDRLREPSRVGAASVPGIDISKTRMRVFIDAVIALAPKPGGFSVKDLTCKVREMAPSTTYTPWQAAYDLRKLRGKGFVLKVPRSHRYSCSPSGLQAMAALLVITDKVVRPLLAGVGKRRPPCPTRPENPVDLHHWKLQQEMRNLFDTLGIAA
;
A
#
# COMPACT_ATOMS: atom_id res chain seq x y z
N MET A 1 -13.65 -37.40 -40.16
CA MET A 1 -13.50 -36.81 -38.83
C MET A 1 -13.36 -35.30 -39.02
N ALA A 2 -14.36 -34.54 -38.66
CA ALA A 2 -14.42 -33.09 -38.88
C ALA A 2 -13.91 -32.39 -37.60
N GLU A 3 -12.97 -31.48 -37.77
CA GLU A 3 -12.51 -30.58 -36.68
C GLU A 3 -13.62 -29.61 -36.28
N PRO A 4 -13.81 -29.31 -35.01
CA PRO A 4 -14.80 -28.33 -34.57
C PRO A 4 -14.32 -26.89 -34.88
N GLN A 5 -15.10 -26.16 -35.65
CA GLN A 5 -14.90 -24.71 -35.87
C GLN A 5 -15.18 -23.94 -34.57
N LEU A 6 -14.17 -23.23 -34.07
CA LEU A 6 -14.28 -22.30 -32.96
C LEU A 6 -15.05 -21.04 -33.34
N SER A 7 -15.94 -20.59 -32.46
CA SER A 7 -16.79 -19.41 -32.67
C SER A 7 -16.00 -18.10 -32.64
N SER A 8 -16.56 -17.05 -33.25
CA SER A 8 -15.93 -15.73 -33.37
C SER A 8 -15.62 -15.05 -32.03
N GLY A 9 -16.25 -15.49 -30.93
CA GLY A 9 -15.97 -15.05 -29.56
C GLY A 9 -14.64 -15.56 -28.98
N ASP A 10 -14.27 -16.79 -29.38
CA ASP A 10 -13.03 -17.41 -28.87
C ASP A 10 -11.76 -16.82 -29.49
N ARG A 11 -11.86 -16.27 -30.70
CA ARG A 11 -10.74 -15.59 -31.36
C ARG A 11 -10.40 -14.24 -30.75
N LEU A 12 -11.37 -13.55 -30.15
CA LEU A 12 -11.12 -12.28 -29.43
C LEU A 12 -10.35 -12.51 -28.13
N TRP A 13 -10.60 -13.62 -27.44
CA TRP A 13 -9.91 -13.98 -26.19
C TRP A 13 -8.46 -14.41 -26.41
N LEU A 14 -8.18 -15.13 -27.49
CA LEU A 14 -6.81 -15.51 -27.86
C LEU A 14 -5.97 -14.31 -28.29
N GLY A 15 -6.57 -13.29 -28.91
CA GLY A 15 -5.88 -12.05 -29.27
C GLY A 15 -5.50 -11.17 -28.08
N ILE A 16 -6.29 -11.17 -27.01
CA ILE A 16 -6.01 -10.41 -25.79
C ILE A 16 -4.96 -11.12 -24.92
N ALA A 17 -4.94 -12.45 -24.90
CA ALA A 17 -3.91 -13.22 -24.21
C ALA A 17 -2.53 -13.09 -24.87
N ALA A 18 -2.47 -12.99 -26.21
CA ALA A 18 -1.22 -12.83 -26.96
C ALA A 18 -0.60 -11.43 -26.85
N LEU A 19 -1.38 -10.41 -26.47
CA LEU A 19 -0.86 -9.05 -26.20
C LEU A 19 -0.29 -8.87 -24.79
N CYS A 20 -0.52 -9.82 -23.89
CA CYS A 20 0.07 -9.83 -22.54
C CYS A 20 1.33 -10.72 -22.42
N SER A 21 1.71 -11.49 -23.43
CA SER A 21 2.76 -12.50 -23.33
C SER A 21 4.08 -12.18 -24.03
N SER A 22 4.48 -10.92 -24.08
CA SER A 22 5.84 -10.57 -24.47
C SER A 22 6.54 -9.70 -23.43
N SER A 23 6.72 -10.22 -22.22
CA SER A 23 7.82 -9.80 -21.35
C SER A 23 8.65 -11.04 -21.03
N LYS A 24 9.84 -11.06 -21.63
CA LYS A 24 10.92 -11.99 -21.31
C LYS A 24 11.02 -12.11 -19.79
N VAL A 25 11.01 -13.33 -19.29
CA VAL A 25 11.50 -13.65 -17.95
C VAL A 25 13.01 -13.42 -18.01
N GLU A 26 13.42 -12.16 -17.86
CA GLU A 26 14.75 -11.85 -17.37
C GLU A 26 14.73 -12.29 -15.90
N THR A 27 15.61 -13.20 -15.55
CA THR A 27 16.01 -13.51 -14.19
C THR A 27 16.42 -12.18 -13.54
N ASP A 28 15.46 -11.58 -12.85
CA ASP A 28 15.60 -10.28 -12.18
C ASP A 28 16.55 -10.52 -10.97
N MET A 29 17.85 -10.45 -11.23
CA MET A 29 18.83 -10.11 -10.21
C MET A 29 18.31 -8.80 -9.63
N ALA A 30 17.99 -8.79 -8.36
CA ALA A 30 17.36 -7.70 -7.65
C ALA A 30 17.94 -6.37 -8.11
N ALA A 31 17.14 -5.59 -8.86
CA ALA A 31 17.52 -4.22 -9.19
C ALA A 31 17.65 -3.51 -7.84
N THR A 32 18.90 -3.34 -7.41
CA THR A 32 19.25 -2.65 -6.18
C THR A 32 18.90 -1.19 -6.40
N ASP A 33 18.13 -0.62 -5.49
CA ASP A 33 17.88 0.82 -5.51
C ASP A 33 19.06 1.55 -4.85
N ARG A 34 19.30 2.80 -5.23
CA ARG A 34 20.42 3.60 -4.73
C ARG A 34 20.44 3.79 -3.23
N PHE A 35 19.29 3.77 -2.56
CA PHE A 35 19.22 3.88 -1.11
C PHE A 35 19.74 2.60 -0.45
N THR A 36 19.28 1.44 -0.92
CA THR A 36 19.78 0.13 -0.47
C THR A 36 21.27 -0.02 -0.77
N ASP A 37 21.72 0.38 -1.97
CA ASP A 37 23.14 0.31 -2.36
C ASP A 37 24.02 1.21 -1.48
N HIS A 38 23.54 2.41 -1.12
CA HIS A 38 24.28 3.33 -0.25
C HIS A 38 24.57 2.74 1.13
N TYR A 39 23.67 1.88 1.63
CA TYR A 39 23.84 1.23 2.92
C TYR A 39 24.27 -0.24 2.81
N ALA A 40 24.60 -0.75 1.62
CA ALA A 40 24.87 -2.17 1.38
C ALA A 40 25.91 -2.77 2.33
N GLU A 41 27.01 -2.05 2.61
CA GLU A 41 28.06 -2.48 3.53
C GLU A 41 27.63 -2.55 5.00
N LEU A 42 26.49 -1.96 5.34
CA LEU A 42 25.93 -1.93 6.70
C LEU A 42 24.79 -2.94 6.89
N LEU A 43 24.46 -3.70 5.85
CA LEU A 43 23.33 -4.63 5.82
C LEU A 43 23.78 -6.09 5.85
N ASP A 44 23.14 -6.90 6.71
CA ASP A 44 23.19 -8.38 6.62
C ASP A 44 22.42 -8.88 5.40
N GLY A 45 21.48 -8.08 4.89
CA GLY A 45 20.69 -8.40 3.71
C GLY A 45 19.49 -7.50 3.55
N ALA A 46 18.82 -7.67 2.42
CA ALA A 46 17.57 -6.99 2.10
C ALA A 46 16.60 -7.97 1.42
N TYR A 47 15.31 -7.85 1.71
CA TYR A 47 14.29 -8.62 1.02
C TYR A 47 12.99 -7.84 0.87
N ASP A 48 12.30 -8.11 -0.23
CA ASP A 48 10.96 -7.59 -0.51
C ASP A 48 9.93 -8.68 -0.25
N CYS A 49 8.81 -8.32 0.35
CA CYS A 49 7.73 -9.26 0.61
C CYS A 49 6.35 -8.63 0.40
N VAL A 50 5.43 -9.40 -0.17
CA VAL A 50 4.00 -9.09 -0.07
C VAL A 50 3.57 -9.43 1.35
N ASP A 51 3.08 -8.44 2.08
CA ASP A 51 2.70 -8.60 3.48
C ASP A 51 1.26 -9.08 3.63
N ARG A 52 0.40 -8.13 3.95
CA ARG A 52 -1.01 -8.39 4.12
C ARG A 52 -1.70 -8.48 2.78
N ILE A 53 -2.41 -9.57 2.57
CA ILE A 53 -3.24 -9.80 1.39
C ILE A 53 -4.68 -9.93 1.86
N ILE A 54 -5.58 -9.15 1.26
CA ILE A 54 -7.02 -9.28 1.48
C ILE A 54 -7.69 -9.52 0.13
N LEU A 55 -8.28 -10.71 0.00
CA LEU A 55 -9.11 -11.07 -1.15
C LEU A 55 -10.58 -10.99 -0.78
N ASN A 56 -11.43 -10.64 -1.73
CA ASN A 56 -12.87 -10.81 -1.60
C ASN A 56 -13.29 -11.99 -2.47
N GLY A 57 -14.13 -12.87 -1.89
CA GLY A 57 -14.86 -13.90 -2.60
C GLY A 57 -16.31 -13.49 -2.77
N TYR A 58 -16.83 -13.54 -3.98
CA TYR A 58 -18.22 -13.22 -4.28
C TYR A 58 -18.82 -14.23 -5.24
N PHE A 59 -20.05 -14.59 -4.98
CA PHE A 59 -20.84 -15.46 -5.84
C PHE A 59 -21.54 -14.62 -6.90
N ARG A 60 -21.06 -14.70 -8.15
CA ARG A 60 -21.46 -13.80 -9.24
C ARG A 60 -22.96 -13.79 -9.50
N LEU A 61 -23.57 -14.96 -9.61
CA LEU A 61 -25.02 -15.08 -9.80
C LEU A 61 -25.79 -14.44 -8.66
N GLY A 62 -25.35 -14.66 -7.43
CA GLY A 62 -25.98 -14.10 -6.23
C GLY A 62 -25.90 -12.58 -6.08
N CYS A 63 -25.14 -11.89 -6.93
CA CYS A 63 -24.97 -10.43 -6.87
C CYS A 63 -26.05 -9.65 -7.64
N SER A 64 -26.85 -10.30 -8.46
CA SER A 64 -27.99 -9.70 -9.20
C SER A 64 -29.32 -10.32 -8.81
N PRO A 65 -30.45 -9.57 -8.85
CA PRO A 65 -31.76 -10.11 -8.50
C PRO A 65 -32.15 -11.34 -9.31
N GLY A 66 -32.01 -11.28 -10.63
CA GLY A 66 -32.31 -12.39 -11.53
C GLY A 66 -31.42 -13.60 -11.29
N GLY A 67 -30.10 -13.40 -11.20
CA GLY A 67 -29.15 -14.48 -10.91
C GLY A 67 -29.38 -15.12 -9.54
N PHE A 68 -29.71 -14.32 -8.53
CA PHE A 68 -30.05 -14.83 -7.20
C PHE A 68 -31.31 -15.70 -7.22
N ARG A 69 -32.32 -15.31 -8.00
CA ARG A 69 -33.55 -16.08 -8.18
C ARG A 69 -33.28 -17.39 -8.93
N THR A 70 -32.45 -17.36 -9.98
CA THR A 70 -32.02 -18.57 -10.70
C THR A 70 -31.29 -19.53 -9.76
N TRP A 71 -30.28 -19.04 -9.03
CA TRP A 71 -29.56 -19.84 -8.04
C TRP A 71 -30.46 -20.47 -7.00
N TRP A 72 -31.49 -19.74 -6.53
CA TRP A 72 -32.45 -20.26 -5.55
C TRP A 72 -33.27 -21.42 -6.12
N ARG A 73 -33.72 -21.31 -7.40
CA ARG A 73 -34.41 -22.40 -8.11
C ARG A 73 -33.51 -23.61 -8.29
N ASP A 74 -32.27 -23.42 -8.66
CA ASP A 74 -31.30 -24.51 -8.80
C ASP A 74 -31.06 -25.22 -7.46
N LEU A 75 -31.10 -24.47 -6.35
CA LEU A 75 -30.89 -25.00 -5.00
C LEU A 75 -32.13 -25.77 -4.48
N TYR A 76 -33.35 -25.27 -4.72
CA TYR A 76 -34.57 -25.77 -4.09
C TYR A 76 -35.62 -26.32 -5.09
N GLY A 77 -35.38 -26.29 -6.37
CA GLY A 77 -36.29 -26.75 -7.42
C GLY A 77 -37.37 -25.73 -7.79
N THR A 78 -37.66 -24.76 -6.92
CA THR A 78 -38.64 -23.69 -7.13
C THR A 78 -38.23 -22.39 -6.45
N ASP A 79 -38.77 -21.28 -6.89
CA ASP A 79 -38.63 -19.99 -6.21
C ASP A 79 -39.91 -19.53 -5.48
N ASP A 80 -40.97 -20.33 -5.47
CA ASP A 80 -42.19 -20.03 -4.73
C ASP A 80 -41.96 -19.92 -3.23
N ASN A 81 -40.99 -20.65 -2.70
CA ASN A 81 -40.57 -20.62 -1.31
C ASN A 81 -39.58 -19.53 -0.96
N LEU A 82 -39.09 -18.76 -1.95
CA LEU A 82 -38.14 -17.67 -1.72
C LEU A 82 -38.82 -16.49 -1.03
N SER A 83 -38.43 -16.24 0.20
CA SER A 83 -38.98 -15.18 1.07
C SER A 83 -37.90 -14.69 2.02
N ASN A 84 -38.14 -13.55 2.68
CA ASN A 84 -37.25 -13.05 3.72
C ASN A 84 -37.12 -14.05 4.88
N HIS A 85 -38.18 -14.78 5.18
CA HIS A 85 -38.17 -15.85 6.21
C HIS A 85 -37.26 -17.02 5.79
N SER A 86 -37.35 -17.46 4.53
CA SER A 86 -36.49 -18.53 4.00
C SER A 86 -35.02 -18.15 3.99
N LEU A 87 -34.68 -16.88 3.69
CA LEU A 87 -33.32 -16.36 3.81
C LEU A 87 -32.82 -16.37 5.25
N GLN A 88 -33.68 -16.00 6.22
CA GLN A 88 -33.32 -16.07 7.64
C GLN A 88 -33.14 -17.52 8.10
N ARG A 89 -33.99 -18.47 7.64
CA ARG A 89 -33.84 -19.90 7.95
C ARG A 89 -32.52 -20.46 7.46
N LEU A 90 -32.08 -20.06 6.24
CA LEU A 90 -30.81 -20.46 5.68
C LEU A 90 -29.63 -19.92 6.52
N SER A 91 -29.70 -18.65 6.96
CA SER A 91 -28.73 -18.06 7.89
C SER A 91 -28.73 -18.76 9.26
N GLY A 92 -29.89 -19.09 9.78
CA GLY A 92 -30.04 -19.85 11.04
C GLY A 92 -29.46 -21.28 10.94
N ARG A 93 -29.61 -21.92 9.77
CA ARG A 93 -28.98 -23.22 9.46
C ARG A 93 -27.46 -23.14 9.56
N PHE A 94 -26.86 -22.09 8.98
CA PHE A 94 -25.43 -21.85 9.09
C PHE A 94 -24.96 -21.85 10.56
N SER A 95 -25.61 -21.03 11.38
CA SER A 95 -25.26 -20.91 12.80
C SER A 95 -25.41 -22.23 13.58
N ARG A 96 -26.50 -22.97 13.36
CA ARG A 96 -26.75 -24.25 14.06
C ARG A 96 -25.73 -25.31 13.69
N ARG A 97 -25.44 -25.48 12.38
CA ARG A 97 -24.45 -26.48 11.90
C ARG A 97 -23.05 -26.16 12.39
N LEU A 98 -22.67 -24.88 12.36
CA LEU A 98 -21.36 -24.46 12.86
C LEU A 98 -21.20 -24.80 14.35
N ARG A 99 -22.21 -24.49 15.17
CA ARG A 99 -22.16 -24.81 16.61
C ARG A 99 -22.09 -26.32 16.87
N ALA A 100 -22.88 -27.09 16.14
CA ALA A 100 -22.88 -28.55 16.28
C ALA A 100 -21.49 -29.15 15.91
N TYR A 101 -20.88 -28.63 14.84
CA TYR A 101 -19.53 -29.02 14.42
C TYR A 101 -18.48 -28.62 15.47
N ALA A 102 -18.53 -27.37 15.92
CA ALA A 102 -17.62 -26.81 16.91
C ALA A 102 -17.64 -27.63 18.22
N ASN A 103 -18.84 -27.95 18.72
CA ASN A 103 -18.99 -28.79 19.91
C ASN A 103 -18.48 -30.23 19.70
N LYS A 104 -18.70 -30.80 18.51
CA LYS A 104 -18.24 -32.17 18.20
C LYS A 104 -16.71 -32.28 18.09
N HIS A 105 -16.06 -31.23 17.58
CA HIS A 105 -14.62 -31.23 17.27
C HIS A 105 -13.80 -30.35 18.22
N ASP A 106 -14.41 -29.90 19.32
CA ASP A 106 -13.78 -29.04 20.34
C ASP A 106 -13.14 -27.75 19.76
N VAL A 107 -13.79 -27.16 18.75
CA VAL A 107 -13.32 -25.91 18.14
C VAL A 107 -13.91 -24.72 18.92
N PRO A 108 -13.06 -23.85 19.51
CA PRO A 108 -13.51 -22.67 20.22
C PRO A 108 -14.35 -21.73 19.34
N VAL A 109 -15.48 -21.24 19.89
CA VAL A 109 -16.34 -20.24 19.24
C VAL A 109 -16.46 -19.02 20.13
N VAL A 110 -15.88 -17.90 19.69
CA VAL A 110 -15.85 -16.64 20.45
C VAL A 110 -16.80 -15.62 19.82
N TYR A 111 -17.65 -15.00 20.67
CA TYR A 111 -18.58 -13.96 20.25
C TYR A 111 -18.01 -12.58 20.57
N CYS A 112 -17.75 -11.78 19.53
CA CYS A 112 -17.28 -10.40 19.68
C CYS A 112 -18.45 -9.41 19.63
N LYS A 113 -18.57 -8.55 20.66
CA LYS A 113 -19.57 -7.49 20.75
C LYS A 113 -18.89 -6.12 20.57
N GLY A 114 -19.23 -5.41 19.50
CA GLY A 114 -18.93 -3.99 19.32
C GLY A 114 -17.46 -3.57 19.49
N LYS A 115 -17.06 -3.16 20.68
CA LYS A 115 -15.69 -2.68 20.97
C LYS A 115 -14.61 -3.76 20.85
N ASP A 116 -14.96 -5.02 21.00
CA ASP A 116 -14.01 -6.15 20.92
C ASP A 116 -13.57 -6.44 19.47
N ASP A 117 -14.28 -5.90 18.48
CA ASP A 117 -13.92 -6.03 17.07
C ASP A 117 -12.50 -5.51 16.74
N LYS A 118 -11.99 -4.56 17.53
CA LYS A 118 -10.64 -4.04 17.37
C LYS A 118 -9.54 -4.99 17.86
N ARG A 119 -9.90 -6.03 18.60
CA ARG A 119 -8.97 -6.97 19.24
C ARG A 119 -9.06 -8.40 18.69
N LYS A 120 -9.78 -8.63 17.58
CA LYS A 120 -9.94 -9.98 17.00
C LYS A 120 -8.61 -10.67 16.70
N HIS A 121 -7.59 -9.92 16.30
CA HIS A 121 -6.26 -10.47 16.06
C HIS A 121 -5.61 -10.98 17.36
N LEU A 122 -5.76 -10.26 18.47
CA LEU A 122 -5.24 -10.70 19.76
C LEU A 122 -5.94 -11.99 20.22
N ILE A 123 -7.26 -12.05 20.08
CA ILE A 123 -8.01 -13.28 20.39
C ILE A 123 -7.52 -14.44 19.53
N ALA A 124 -7.28 -14.22 18.23
CA ALA A 124 -6.78 -15.27 17.35
C ALA A 124 -5.37 -15.73 17.75
N ASP A 125 -4.51 -14.82 18.22
CA ASP A 125 -3.17 -15.15 18.69
C ASP A 125 -3.19 -15.98 19.99
N GLU A 126 -4.14 -15.72 20.90
CA GLU A 126 -4.34 -16.51 22.14
C GLU A 126 -4.70 -17.98 21.85
N TYR A 127 -5.48 -18.23 20.79
CA TYR A 127 -5.93 -19.58 20.41
C TYR A 127 -5.05 -20.26 19.36
N ARG A 128 -4.00 -19.59 18.90
CA ARG A 128 -3.12 -20.14 17.85
C ARG A 128 -2.41 -21.39 18.35
N PRO A 129 -2.47 -22.53 17.61
CA PRO A 129 -1.72 -23.74 17.96
C PRO A 129 -0.22 -23.45 18.09
N GLN A 130 0.38 -23.95 19.16
CA GLN A 130 1.82 -23.83 19.39
C GLN A 130 2.63 -24.73 18.47
N ASP A 131 2.07 -25.89 18.09
CA ASP A 131 2.69 -26.81 17.15
C ASP A 131 2.60 -26.25 15.71
N PRO A 132 3.74 -25.97 15.07
CA PRO A 132 3.79 -25.50 13.68
C PRO A 132 3.23 -26.50 12.67
N ALA A 133 3.18 -27.79 13.01
CA ALA A 133 2.63 -28.86 12.16
C ALA A 133 1.11 -28.95 12.23
N SER A 134 0.49 -28.34 13.22
CA SER A 134 -0.97 -28.31 13.37
C SER A 134 -1.61 -27.63 12.15
N VAL A 135 -2.51 -28.36 11.46
CA VAL A 135 -3.23 -27.88 10.26
C VAL A 135 -4.72 -28.02 10.49
N GLY A 136 -5.49 -27.01 10.13
CA GLY A 136 -6.95 -27.02 10.20
C GLY A 136 -7.56 -25.81 10.90
N LEU A 137 -8.88 -25.91 11.13
CA LEU A 137 -9.65 -24.90 11.81
C LEU A 137 -9.37 -24.96 13.33
N PHE A 138 -8.87 -23.86 13.91
CA PHE A 138 -8.56 -23.80 15.34
C PHE A 138 -9.44 -22.82 16.14
N LEU A 139 -10.13 -21.89 15.46
CA LEU A 139 -10.98 -20.91 16.13
C LEU A 139 -12.02 -20.35 15.16
N VAL A 140 -13.23 -20.10 15.67
CA VAL A 140 -14.24 -19.31 14.95
C VAL A 140 -14.64 -18.09 15.78
N ILE A 141 -14.50 -16.89 15.21
CA ILE A 141 -14.95 -15.64 15.82
C ILE A 141 -16.23 -15.19 15.13
N ILE A 142 -17.30 -15.00 15.90
CA ILE A 142 -18.58 -14.50 15.42
C ILE A 142 -18.74 -13.05 15.83
N GLY A 143 -18.93 -12.16 14.87
CA GLY A 143 -19.21 -10.74 15.13
C GLY A 143 -20.34 -10.23 14.25
N ARG A 144 -20.95 -9.11 14.64
CA ARG A 144 -21.96 -8.44 13.81
C ARG A 144 -21.34 -7.26 13.07
N ALA A 145 -21.62 -7.18 11.78
CA ALA A 145 -21.19 -6.09 10.92
C ALA A 145 -22.24 -5.80 9.84
N PRO A 146 -22.21 -4.61 9.21
CA PRO A 146 -23.05 -4.33 8.06
C PRO A 146 -22.76 -5.35 6.95
N GLY A 147 -23.79 -5.96 6.40
CA GLY A 147 -23.71 -6.94 5.34
C GLY A 147 -24.66 -6.63 4.19
N PHE A 148 -24.41 -7.30 3.08
CA PHE A 148 -25.32 -7.31 1.94
C PHE A 148 -26.50 -8.24 2.27
N VAL A 149 -27.72 -7.73 2.14
CA VAL A 149 -28.97 -8.51 2.38
C VAL A 149 -29.94 -8.25 1.25
N TRP A 150 -30.49 -9.32 0.70
CA TRP A 150 -31.61 -9.28 -0.22
C TRP A 150 -32.93 -9.12 0.53
N ASP A 151 -33.82 -8.27 0.02
CA ASP A 151 -35.22 -8.17 0.40
C ASP A 151 -36.07 -8.71 -0.73
N VAL A 152 -36.89 -9.72 -0.41
CA VAL A 152 -37.85 -10.30 -1.36
C VAL A 152 -39.20 -9.62 -1.14
N VAL A 153 -39.68 -8.95 -2.18
CA VAL A 153 -40.97 -8.26 -2.20
C VAL A 153 -41.97 -9.14 -2.91
N ARG A 154 -43.06 -9.48 -2.20
CA ARG A 154 -44.17 -10.24 -2.76
C ARG A 154 -45.38 -9.34 -2.96
N GLY A 155 -46.11 -9.54 -4.03
CA GLY A 155 -47.37 -8.87 -4.32
C GLY A 155 -48.59 -9.70 -3.90
N GLU A 156 -49.76 -9.25 -4.30
CA GLU A 156 -51.02 -9.96 -4.12
C GLU A 156 -50.94 -11.36 -4.77
N GLY A 157 -51.48 -12.36 -4.10
CA GLY A 157 -51.35 -13.76 -4.50
C GLY A 157 -50.00 -14.41 -4.26
N GLY A 158 -49.10 -13.76 -3.49
CA GLY A 158 -47.84 -14.36 -3.03
C GLY A 158 -46.73 -14.46 -4.09
N ARG A 159 -46.93 -13.93 -5.30
CA ARG A 159 -45.89 -13.91 -6.35
C ARG A 159 -44.74 -12.97 -6.03
N ILE A 160 -43.51 -13.34 -6.37
CA ILE A 160 -42.35 -12.46 -6.23
C ILE A 160 -42.44 -11.35 -7.27
N VAL A 161 -42.61 -10.11 -6.79
CA VAL A 161 -42.67 -8.90 -7.62
C VAL A 161 -41.27 -8.33 -7.83
N ASP A 162 -40.44 -8.32 -6.77
CA ASP A 162 -39.11 -7.72 -6.84
C ASP A 162 -38.16 -8.42 -5.85
N ILE A 163 -36.87 -8.41 -6.17
CA ILE A 163 -35.79 -8.78 -5.27
C ILE A 163 -34.80 -7.62 -5.30
N LYS A 164 -34.69 -6.90 -4.18
CA LYS A 164 -33.87 -5.70 -4.11
C LYS A 164 -32.90 -5.75 -2.95
N ARG A 165 -31.78 -5.03 -3.12
CA ARG A 165 -30.86 -4.84 -2.03
C ARG A 165 -31.51 -3.96 -0.96
N ARG A 166 -31.49 -4.40 0.30
CA ARG A 166 -31.96 -3.60 1.41
C ARG A 166 -31.19 -2.29 1.49
N LYS A 167 -31.90 -1.15 1.47
CA LYS A 167 -31.29 0.19 1.49
C LYS A 167 -30.70 0.54 2.84
N SER A 168 -31.32 0.12 3.94
CA SER A 168 -30.80 0.31 5.30
C SER A 168 -29.63 -0.64 5.59
N GLN A 169 -28.64 -0.19 6.34
CA GLN A 169 -27.57 -1.05 6.81
C GLN A 169 -28.13 -2.18 7.67
N SER A 170 -28.02 -3.41 7.18
CA SER A 170 -28.40 -4.59 7.93
C SER A 170 -27.20 -5.14 8.68
N TRP A 171 -27.30 -5.19 10.00
CA TRP A 171 -26.29 -5.80 10.86
C TRP A 171 -26.51 -7.30 10.90
N VAL A 172 -25.62 -8.04 10.29
CA VAL A 172 -25.68 -9.50 10.16
C VAL A 172 -24.48 -10.16 10.80
N ASN A 173 -24.61 -11.43 11.14
CA ASN A 173 -23.49 -12.21 11.65
C ASN A 173 -22.47 -12.43 10.55
N HIS A 174 -21.21 -12.21 10.91
CA HIS A 174 -20.05 -12.60 10.13
C HIS A 174 -19.28 -13.64 10.93
N TYR A 175 -18.88 -14.71 10.26
CA TYR A 175 -18.12 -15.82 10.81
C TYR A 175 -16.69 -15.70 10.31
N SER A 176 -15.73 -15.52 11.21
CA SER A 176 -14.31 -15.50 10.91
C SER A 176 -13.71 -16.83 11.32
N PHE A 177 -13.37 -17.66 10.35
CA PHE A 177 -12.72 -18.95 10.52
C PHE A 177 -11.22 -18.72 10.52
N HIS A 178 -10.56 -19.03 11.62
CA HIS A 178 -9.12 -18.95 11.77
C HIS A 178 -8.55 -20.35 11.56
N ILE A 179 -7.73 -20.47 10.52
CA ILE A 179 -7.25 -21.76 10.00
C ILE A 179 -5.73 -21.70 9.91
N THR A 180 -5.05 -22.79 10.27
CA THR A 180 -3.65 -22.99 9.93
C THR A 180 -3.57 -23.78 8.64
N ASP A 181 -3.10 -23.13 7.57
CA ASP A 181 -2.85 -23.75 6.27
C ASP A 181 -1.41 -24.28 6.20
N PRO A 182 -1.16 -25.43 5.55
CA PRO A 182 0.19 -26.01 5.49
C PRO A 182 1.20 -25.15 4.72
N ASP A 183 0.75 -24.34 3.76
CA ASP A 183 1.61 -23.51 2.91
C ASP A 183 1.64 -22.04 3.33
N TRP A 184 0.51 -21.54 3.86
CA TRP A 184 0.30 -20.13 4.18
C TRP A 184 0.28 -19.82 5.67
N GLY A 185 0.40 -20.83 6.55
CA GLY A 185 0.29 -20.63 7.99
C GLY A 185 -1.10 -20.13 8.39
N HIS A 186 -1.17 -19.12 9.25
CA HIS A 186 -2.46 -18.57 9.70
C HIS A 186 -3.17 -17.78 8.62
N VAL A 187 -4.37 -18.23 8.25
CA VAL A 187 -5.29 -17.58 7.33
C VAL A 187 -6.65 -17.37 7.97
N THR A 188 -7.35 -16.31 7.61
CA THR A 188 -8.69 -16.01 8.12
C THR A 188 -9.68 -15.93 6.97
N PHE A 189 -10.72 -16.75 7.01
CA PHE A 189 -11.87 -16.68 6.11
C PHE A 189 -13.03 -16.05 6.85
N LYS A 190 -13.43 -14.84 6.46
CA LYS A 190 -14.59 -14.14 7.01
C LYS A 190 -15.75 -14.25 6.05
N ILE A 191 -16.83 -14.95 6.45
CA ILE A 191 -18.03 -15.17 5.62
C ILE A 191 -19.22 -14.45 6.23
N CYS A 192 -19.98 -13.75 5.38
CA CYS A 192 -21.27 -13.17 5.74
C CYS A 192 -22.28 -14.32 5.96
N GLY A 193 -22.96 -14.33 7.09
CA GLY A 193 -23.95 -15.37 7.42
C GLY A 193 -25.28 -15.25 6.65
N GLN A 194 -25.40 -14.25 5.77
CA GLN A 194 -26.57 -14.06 4.91
C GLN A 194 -26.19 -14.34 3.45
N PRO A 195 -27.05 -15.01 2.67
CA PRO A 195 -26.82 -15.17 1.25
C PRO A 195 -26.76 -13.81 0.54
N PRO A 196 -25.88 -13.63 -0.45
CA PRO A 196 -25.09 -14.63 -1.19
C PRO A 196 -23.77 -15.03 -0.53
N PHE A 197 -23.63 -14.96 0.80
CA PHE A 197 -22.47 -15.43 1.57
C PHE A 197 -21.15 -14.78 1.15
N ALA A 198 -21.15 -13.46 0.94
CA ALA A 198 -19.93 -12.75 0.58
C ALA A 198 -18.78 -13.09 1.54
N ALA A 199 -17.61 -13.38 0.98
CA ALA A 199 -16.43 -13.79 1.72
C ALA A 199 -15.31 -12.76 1.63
N GLN A 200 -14.44 -12.75 2.64
CA GLN A 200 -13.18 -12.02 2.66
C GLN A 200 -12.10 -12.92 3.23
N ILE A 201 -11.00 -13.07 2.51
CA ILE A 201 -9.89 -13.92 2.88
C ILE A 201 -8.72 -13.01 3.24
N MET A 202 -8.15 -13.20 4.43
CA MET A 202 -7.04 -12.43 4.95
C MET A 202 -5.87 -13.37 5.24
N LEU A 203 -4.70 -13.03 4.71
CA LEU A 203 -3.48 -13.82 4.84
C LEU A 203 -2.26 -12.91 4.83
N ASN A 204 -1.11 -13.46 5.24
CA ASN A 204 0.15 -12.76 5.31
C ASN A 204 1.22 -13.50 4.50
N GLY A 205 1.88 -12.76 3.58
CA GLY A 205 2.93 -13.34 2.75
C GLY A 205 4.16 -13.77 3.55
N HIS A 206 4.49 -13.11 4.67
CA HIS A 206 5.60 -13.55 5.52
C HIS A 206 5.38 -14.93 6.15
N GLU A 207 4.13 -15.31 6.43
CA GLU A 207 3.80 -16.67 6.89
C GLU A 207 4.05 -17.69 5.78
N TYR A 208 3.68 -17.36 4.54
CA TYR A 208 3.99 -18.20 3.38
C TYR A 208 5.51 -18.34 3.18
N VAL A 209 6.23 -17.22 3.18
CA VAL A 209 7.70 -17.21 3.02
C VAL A 209 8.38 -18.03 4.13
N ALA A 210 7.94 -17.89 5.38
CA ALA A 210 8.46 -18.68 6.49
C ALA A 210 8.29 -20.20 6.27
N ARG A 211 7.11 -20.63 5.81
CA ARG A 211 6.84 -22.04 5.49
C ARG A 211 7.70 -22.54 4.33
N GLN A 212 7.87 -21.74 3.27
CA GLN A 212 8.72 -22.12 2.15
C GLN A 212 10.21 -22.13 2.52
N ALA A 213 10.67 -21.18 3.35
CA ALA A 213 12.04 -21.13 3.85
C ALA A 213 12.38 -22.37 4.68
N LEU A 214 11.48 -22.80 5.57
CA LEU A 214 11.65 -24.05 6.33
C LEU A 214 11.76 -25.28 5.39
N LYS A 215 10.90 -25.37 4.36
CA LYS A 215 10.97 -26.44 3.35
C LYS A 215 12.28 -26.42 2.56
N ALA A 216 12.86 -25.24 2.35
CA ALA A 216 14.14 -25.07 1.66
C ALA A 216 15.37 -25.22 2.58
N GLY A 217 15.17 -25.51 3.88
CA GLY A 217 16.26 -25.65 4.85
C GLY A 217 16.94 -24.33 5.24
N VAL A 218 16.29 -23.17 5.01
CA VAL A 218 16.78 -21.85 5.42
C VAL A 218 16.40 -21.62 6.88
N ALA A 219 17.40 -21.54 7.76
CA ALA A 219 17.18 -21.14 9.15
C ALA A 219 16.96 -19.64 9.22
N PHE A 220 16.02 -19.19 10.05
CA PHE A 220 15.70 -17.77 10.24
C PHE A 220 15.15 -17.51 11.65
N THR A 221 15.22 -16.23 12.06
CA THR A 221 14.42 -15.70 13.16
C THR A 221 13.37 -14.76 12.62
N LYS A 222 12.18 -14.78 13.20
CA LYS A 222 11.04 -13.98 12.75
C LYS A 222 10.31 -13.35 13.95
N GLU A 223 10.08 -12.05 13.91
CA GLU A 223 9.27 -11.31 14.88
C GLU A 223 7.99 -10.81 14.20
N GLY A 224 6.86 -11.43 14.55
CA GLY A 224 5.59 -11.14 13.90
C GLY A 224 5.66 -11.37 12.38
N ASN A 225 5.44 -10.33 11.57
CA ASN A 225 5.54 -10.37 10.10
C ASN A 225 6.87 -9.79 9.58
N CYS A 226 7.99 -10.10 10.21
CA CYS A 226 9.31 -9.62 9.82
C CYS A 226 10.37 -10.66 10.11
N PHE A 227 11.25 -10.95 9.14
CA PHE A 227 12.45 -11.74 9.38
C PHE A 227 13.53 -10.81 9.93
N THR A 228 14.09 -11.16 11.07
CA THR A 228 15.15 -10.40 11.74
C THR A 228 16.54 -10.99 11.51
N SER A 229 16.62 -12.27 11.09
CA SER A 229 17.83 -12.89 10.58
C SER A 229 17.49 -14.06 9.65
N ALA A 230 18.43 -14.43 8.79
CA ALA A 230 18.35 -15.63 7.96
C ALA A 230 19.74 -16.19 7.70
N SER A 231 19.88 -17.52 7.63
CA SER A 231 21.13 -18.19 7.27
C SER A 231 21.58 -17.90 5.83
N SER A 232 20.64 -17.57 4.95
CA SER A 232 20.87 -17.08 3.59
C SER A 232 19.85 -15.98 3.27
N GLY A 233 20.30 -14.73 3.29
CA GLY A 233 19.46 -13.57 2.92
C GLY A 233 19.05 -13.62 1.44
N ALA A 234 19.92 -14.08 0.56
CA ALA A 234 19.65 -14.21 -0.87
C ALA A 234 18.55 -15.25 -1.16
N GLU A 235 18.60 -16.41 -0.50
CA GLU A 235 17.58 -17.44 -0.67
C GLU A 235 16.23 -17.01 -0.07
N LEU A 236 16.24 -16.34 1.08
CA LEU A 236 15.05 -15.74 1.66
C LEU A 236 14.40 -14.73 0.71
N ALA A 237 15.21 -13.85 0.10
CA ALA A 237 14.75 -12.86 -0.87
C ALA A 237 14.17 -13.53 -2.13
N ARG A 238 14.80 -14.60 -2.62
CA ARG A 238 14.32 -15.40 -3.76
C ARG A 238 12.96 -16.02 -3.45
N ILE A 239 12.81 -16.65 -2.28
CA ILE A 239 11.54 -17.25 -1.85
C ILE A 239 10.46 -16.19 -1.72
N ALA A 240 10.76 -15.06 -1.09
CA ALA A 240 9.81 -13.94 -0.96
C ALA A 240 9.39 -13.38 -2.34
N GLY A 241 10.31 -13.37 -3.30
CA GLY A 241 10.07 -12.96 -4.68
C GLY A 241 9.04 -13.81 -5.42
N THR A 242 8.87 -15.10 -5.05
CA THR A 242 7.88 -15.97 -5.69
C THR A 242 6.44 -15.48 -5.56
N LEU A 243 6.13 -14.70 -4.53
CA LEU A 243 4.82 -14.08 -4.35
C LEU A 243 4.49 -12.99 -5.39
N ARG A 244 5.45 -12.56 -6.20
CA ARG A 244 5.23 -11.60 -7.30
C ARG A 244 5.05 -12.29 -8.65
N SER A 245 5.30 -13.59 -8.72
CA SER A 245 5.18 -14.35 -9.96
C SER A 245 3.74 -14.73 -10.27
N GLU A 246 3.47 -15.09 -11.51
CA GLU A 246 2.18 -15.62 -11.95
C GLU A 246 1.76 -16.87 -11.18
N ASN A 247 2.72 -17.68 -10.72
CA ASN A 247 2.48 -18.86 -9.89
C ASN A 247 1.77 -18.53 -8.57
N ALA A 248 1.95 -17.32 -8.03
CA ALA A 248 1.26 -16.89 -6.82
C ALA A 248 -0.27 -16.91 -6.97
N VAL A 249 -0.78 -16.62 -8.16
CA VAL A 249 -2.23 -16.66 -8.47
C VAL A 249 -2.78 -18.07 -8.27
N GLY A 250 -2.09 -19.07 -8.80
CA GLY A 250 -2.46 -20.48 -8.63
C GLY A 250 -2.39 -20.94 -7.17
N HIS A 251 -1.38 -20.48 -6.41
CA HIS A 251 -1.25 -20.78 -4.98
C HIS A 251 -2.40 -20.15 -4.17
N LEU A 252 -2.77 -18.91 -4.45
CA LEU A 252 -3.88 -18.21 -3.79
C LEU A 252 -5.23 -18.84 -4.14
N ALA A 253 -5.45 -19.23 -5.39
CA ALA A 253 -6.68 -19.90 -5.80
C ALA A 253 -6.84 -21.25 -5.08
N ARG A 254 -5.77 -22.08 -5.08
CA ARG A 254 -5.78 -23.37 -4.36
C ARG A 254 -6.01 -23.22 -2.86
N LEU A 255 -5.42 -22.22 -2.20
CA LEU A 255 -5.69 -21.92 -0.81
C LEU A 255 -7.17 -21.61 -0.58
N CYS A 256 -7.73 -20.71 -1.38
CA CYS A 256 -9.14 -20.34 -1.26
C CYS A 256 -10.05 -21.54 -1.44
N ASP A 257 -9.86 -22.32 -2.50
CA ASP A 257 -10.71 -23.47 -2.81
C ASP A 257 -10.55 -24.61 -1.79
N ARG A 258 -9.35 -24.80 -1.21
CA ARG A 258 -9.10 -25.80 -0.17
C ARG A 258 -10.01 -25.64 1.04
N TRP A 259 -10.24 -24.41 1.48
CA TRP A 259 -10.90 -24.15 2.76
C TRP A 259 -12.31 -23.55 2.65
N ILE A 260 -12.58 -22.74 1.59
CA ILE A 260 -13.83 -21.99 1.57
C ILE A 260 -15.05 -22.89 1.41
N TYR A 261 -14.95 -23.91 0.58
CA TYR A 261 -16.08 -24.81 0.29
C TYR A 261 -16.26 -25.89 1.35
N SER A 262 -15.16 -26.51 1.77
CA SER A 262 -15.18 -27.67 2.68
C SER A 262 -15.28 -27.30 4.15
N CYS A 263 -14.67 -26.17 4.55
CA CYS A 263 -14.58 -25.78 5.96
C CYS A 263 -15.50 -24.60 6.33
N CYS A 264 -15.73 -23.66 5.40
CA CYS A 264 -16.41 -22.41 5.74
C CYS A 264 -17.85 -22.36 5.21
N LEU A 265 -18.05 -22.48 3.90
CA LEU A 265 -19.36 -22.45 3.26
C LEU A 265 -20.19 -23.70 3.57
N TYR A 266 -19.53 -24.82 3.88
CA TYR A 266 -20.14 -26.10 4.26
C TYR A 266 -21.30 -25.96 5.25
N PHE A 267 -21.17 -25.08 6.20
CA PHE A 267 -22.21 -24.89 7.24
C PHE A 267 -23.48 -24.23 6.70
N ALA A 268 -23.35 -23.41 5.64
CA ALA A 268 -24.51 -22.83 4.96
C ALA A 268 -25.05 -23.77 3.87
N LEU A 269 -24.16 -24.27 3.02
CA LEU A 269 -24.44 -25.11 1.85
C LEU A 269 -23.51 -26.33 1.88
N PRO A 270 -24.03 -27.55 2.15
CA PRO A 270 -23.24 -28.79 2.02
C PRO A 270 -22.80 -29.02 0.58
N PRO A 271 -21.80 -29.90 0.33
CA PRO A 271 -21.24 -30.11 -0.99
C PRO A 271 -22.27 -30.44 -2.09
N GLU A 272 -23.29 -31.24 -1.74
CA GLU A 272 -24.36 -31.59 -2.67
C GLU A 272 -25.20 -30.37 -3.10
N GLU A 273 -25.49 -29.47 -2.14
CA GLU A 273 -26.21 -28.22 -2.41
C GLU A 273 -25.35 -27.23 -3.18
N GLN A 274 -24.02 -27.16 -2.88
CA GLN A 274 -23.08 -26.36 -3.65
C GLN A 274 -23.03 -26.83 -5.10
N LYS A 275 -22.89 -28.12 -5.33
CA LYS A 275 -22.84 -28.73 -6.66
C LYS A 275 -24.14 -28.53 -7.42
N ARG A 276 -25.29 -28.84 -6.80
CA ARG A 276 -26.63 -28.68 -7.42
C ARG A 276 -26.93 -27.26 -7.81
N SER A 277 -26.58 -26.28 -6.96
CA SER A 277 -26.86 -24.86 -7.18
C SER A 277 -25.78 -24.15 -8.01
N GLY A 278 -24.72 -24.83 -8.44
CA GLY A 278 -23.60 -24.22 -9.14
C GLY A 278 -22.91 -23.12 -8.35
N PHE A 279 -22.95 -23.16 -7.03
CA PHE A 279 -22.34 -22.13 -6.19
C PHE A 279 -20.82 -22.15 -6.31
N ARG A 280 -20.28 -21.06 -6.85
CA ARG A 280 -18.83 -20.90 -7.02
C ARG A 280 -18.43 -19.47 -6.75
N TYR A 281 -17.33 -19.28 -6.00
CA TYR A 281 -16.76 -17.97 -5.76
C TYR A 281 -15.85 -17.53 -6.90
N ASP A 282 -16.00 -16.26 -7.30
CA ASP A 282 -14.97 -15.50 -7.99
C ASP A 282 -14.15 -14.74 -6.96
N TYR A 283 -12.83 -14.73 -7.13
CA TYR A 283 -11.92 -14.05 -6.22
C TYR A 283 -11.39 -12.75 -6.82
N SER A 284 -11.27 -11.75 -5.98
CA SER A 284 -10.71 -10.46 -6.36
C SER A 284 -9.78 -9.93 -5.27
N VAL A 285 -8.71 -9.25 -5.68
CA VAL A 285 -7.81 -8.55 -4.76
C VAL A 285 -8.51 -7.29 -4.25
N TYR A 286 -8.54 -7.07 -2.94
CA TYR A 286 -9.16 -5.90 -2.34
C TYR A 286 -8.13 -4.95 -1.74
N GLN A 287 -7.22 -5.47 -0.92
CA GLN A 287 -6.16 -4.73 -0.25
C GLN A 287 -4.86 -5.52 -0.33
N MET A 288 -3.74 -4.82 -0.44
CA MET A 288 -2.42 -5.40 -0.40
C MET A 288 -1.45 -4.46 0.31
N GLU A 289 -0.54 -5.05 1.07
CA GLU A 289 0.62 -4.40 1.66
C GLU A 289 1.87 -5.04 1.06
N TYR A 290 2.87 -4.23 0.75
CA TYR A 290 4.14 -4.66 0.18
C TYR A 290 5.26 -3.96 0.92
N SER A 291 6.27 -4.69 1.36
CA SER A 291 7.37 -4.14 2.14
C SER A 291 8.72 -4.45 1.55
N ARG A 292 9.65 -3.52 1.70
CA ARG A 292 11.09 -3.72 1.65
C ARG A 292 11.64 -3.70 3.06
N ASN A 293 12.48 -4.66 3.38
CA ASN A 293 13.05 -4.85 4.70
C ASN A 293 14.57 -4.86 4.56
N LEU A 294 15.24 -3.92 5.24
CA LEU A 294 16.69 -3.78 5.27
C LEU A 294 17.19 -4.24 6.64
N LEU A 295 17.97 -5.31 6.67
CA LEU A 295 18.49 -5.91 7.89
C LEU A 295 19.88 -5.32 8.16
N PHE A 296 20.01 -4.51 9.18
CA PHE A 296 21.28 -3.90 9.57
C PHE A 296 22.09 -4.83 10.48
N HIS A 297 23.41 -4.77 10.38
CA HIS A 297 24.31 -5.53 11.26
C HIS A 297 24.09 -5.24 12.75
N ARG A 298 23.74 -3.97 13.10
CA ARG A 298 23.55 -3.52 14.48
C ARG A 298 22.41 -2.51 14.60
N GLY A 299 21.67 -2.55 15.71
CA GLY A 299 20.60 -1.60 16.03
C GLY A 299 21.05 -0.14 16.08
N THR A 300 22.23 0.13 16.62
CA THR A 300 22.81 1.49 16.70
C THR A 300 23.07 2.10 15.31
N ILE A 301 23.34 1.27 14.30
CA ILE A 301 23.48 1.72 12.90
C ILE A 301 22.11 2.07 12.36
N LEU A 302 21.11 1.20 12.59
CA LEU A 302 19.73 1.45 12.19
C LEU A 302 19.19 2.77 12.78
N GLU A 303 19.42 3.02 14.06
CA GLU A 303 18.99 4.27 14.71
C GLU A 303 19.58 5.51 14.02
N ARG A 304 20.88 5.49 13.71
CA ARG A 304 21.54 6.59 12.98
C ARG A 304 20.94 6.79 11.59
N VAL A 305 20.69 5.70 10.85
CA VAL A 305 20.08 5.75 9.52
C VAL A 305 18.64 6.27 9.61
N MET A 306 17.86 5.78 10.58
CA MET A 306 16.49 6.24 10.79
C MET A 306 16.45 7.72 11.18
N GLN A 307 17.33 8.17 12.07
CA GLN A 307 17.46 9.58 12.43
C GLN A 307 17.82 10.43 11.21
N ALA A 308 18.76 9.98 10.38
CA ALA A 308 19.11 10.65 9.14
C ALA A 308 17.92 10.74 8.17
N VAL A 309 17.15 9.67 8.00
CA VAL A 309 15.91 9.66 7.18
C VAL A 309 14.88 10.66 7.74
N ILE A 310 14.70 10.70 9.05
CA ILE A 310 13.78 11.65 9.72
C ILE A 310 14.24 13.09 9.50
N ASP A 311 15.49 13.39 9.73
CA ASP A 311 16.04 14.75 9.60
C ASP A 311 15.97 15.25 8.16
N ARG A 312 16.21 14.39 7.19
CA ARG A 312 16.10 14.70 5.75
C ARG A 312 14.67 14.99 5.34
N THR A 313 13.75 14.17 5.80
CA THR A 313 12.32 14.38 5.51
C THR A 313 11.76 15.61 6.22
N ARG A 314 12.28 15.95 7.40
CA ARG A 314 11.95 17.20 8.12
C ARG A 314 12.44 18.45 7.41
N SER A 315 13.59 18.40 6.75
CA SER A 315 14.14 19.58 6.05
C SER A 315 13.34 19.98 4.80
N SER A 316 12.57 19.05 4.25
CA SER A 316 11.64 19.29 3.12
C SER A 316 10.22 19.62 3.57
N LEU A 317 9.93 19.58 4.89
CA LEU A 317 8.60 19.78 5.47
C LEU A 317 8.55 21.10 6.23
N ASP A 318 7.53 21.88 5.94
CA ASP A 318 7.25 23.12 6.64
C ASP A 318 7.08 22.88 8.15
N ILE A 319 7.75 23.72 8.97
CA ILE A 319 7.76 23.70 10.44
C ILE A 319 6.35 23.66 11.06
N HIS A 320 5.33 24.16 10.36
CA HIS A 320 3.94 24.09 10.81
C HIS A 320 3.36 22.67 10.82
N SER A 321 3.84 21.78 9.97
CA SER A 321 3.45 20.35 9.95
C SER A 321 4.14 19.54 11.07
N VAL A 322 5.28 20.03 11.55
CA VAL A 322 6.12 19.38 12.57
C VAL A 322 5.61 19.62 14.00
N LYS A 323 4.84 20.67 14.26
CA LYS A 323 4.26 20.93 15.60
C LYS A 323 3.28 19.86 16.09
N THR A 324 2.83 18.98 15.21
CA THR A 324 2.00 17.81 15.56
C THR A 324 2.86 16.61 16.00
N LEU A 325 4.17 16.65 15.85
CA LEU A 325 5.13 15.56 16.14
C LEU A 325 5.51 15.44 17.62
N PHE A 326 5.39 16.50 18.38
CA PHE A 326 5.78 16.51 19.79
C PHE A 326 4.58 16.73 20.71
N GLY A 327 3.92 15.66 21.11
CA GLY A 327 3.26 15.62 22.40
C GLY A 327 1.78 15.99 22.53
N TYR A 328 0.92 15.89 21.48
CA TYR A 328 -0.52 15.91 21.74
C TYR A 328 -1.28 14.87 20.92
N LYS A 329 -1.78 13.84 21.60
CA LYS A 329 -2.79 12.88 21.11
C LYS A 329 -4.10 13.59 20.75
N ARG A 330 -4.17 14.30 19.63
CA ARG A 330 -5.45 14.59 18.99
C ARG A 330 -5.55 13.72 17.74
N ARG A 331 -6.26 12.59 17.85
CA ARG A 331 -6.77 11.89 16.67
C ARG A 331 -7.56 12.90 15.84
N PRO A 332 -7.16 13.23 14.61
CA PRO A 332 -8.01 14.05 13.75
C PRO A 332 -9.33 13.31 13.59
N LYS A 333 -10.45 13.92 13.96
CA LYS A 333 -11.76 13.41 13.58
C LYS A 333 -11.84 13.56 12.07
N PHE A 334 -11.67 12.45 11.35
CA PHE A 334 -11.82 12.41 9.91
C PHE A 334 -13.24 12.82 9.53
N ARG A 335 -13.44 14.04 9.05
CA ARG A 335 -14.66 14.41 8.34
C ARG A 335 -14.64 13.66 7.00
N ARG A 336 -15.72 12.97 6.66
CA ARG A 336 -15.90 12.14 5.45
C ARG A 336 -15.53 12.82 4.12
N LYS A 337 -15.44 14.16 4.06
CA LYS A 337 -15.11 14.96 2.88
C LYS A 337 -13.60 15.05 2.56
N ASP A 338 -12.72 14.72 3.50
CA ASP A 338 -11.25 14.91 3.34
C ASP A 338 -10.48 13.70 2.80
N LYS A 339 -11.16 12.62 2.40
CA LYS A 339 -10.52 11.37 1.93
C LYS A 339 -9.70 11.49 0.63
N ARG A 340 -9.68 12.65 -0.04
CA ARG A 340 -9.05 12.82 -1.37
C ARG A 340 -7.72 13.58 -1.35
N ARG A 341 -7.26 14.09 -0.21
CA ARG A 341 -6.03 14.87 -0.12
C ARG A 341 -4.84 13.99 0.27
N ALA A 342 -3.75 14.09 -0.47
CA ALA A 342 -2.48 13.55 -0.06
C ALA A 342 -2.04 14.26 1.22
N ARG A 343 -1.77 13.53 2.31
CA ARG A 343 -1.28 14.07 3.57
C ARG A 343 0.01 13.37 3.93
N PHE A 344 0.95 14.17 4.36
CA PHE A 344 2.16 13.73 5.00
C PHE A 344 1.94 13.77 6.51
N GLU A 345 2.08 12.64 7.17
CA GLU A 345 1.99 12.53 8.62
C GLU A 345 3.19 11.73 9.10
N ALA A 346 4.04 12.34 9.90
CA ALA A 346 4.94 11.61 10.77
C ALA A 346 4.20 11.38 12.08
N VAL A 347 3.96 10.12 12.43
CA VAL A 347 3.27 9.74 13.65
C VAL A 347 4.25 8.94 14.49
N VAL A 348 4.55 9.42 15.68
CA VAL A 348 5.19 8.63 16.73
C VAL A 348 4.11 7.80 17.39
N LEU A 349 4.17 6.48 17.22
CA LEU A 349 3.31 5.55 17.93
C LEU A 349 4.10 5.05 19.15
N GLU A 350 3.77 5.58 20.31
CA GLU A 350 4.22 5.03 21.58
C GLU A 350 3.45 3.73 21.84
N GLY A 351 4.14 2.61 21.83
CA GLY A 351 3.63 1.31 22.29
C GLY A 351 4.17 1.01 23.68
N PRO A 352 3.54 0.12 24.47
CA PRO A 352 4.05 -0.24 25.79
C PRO A 352 5.42 -0.94 25.77
N GLU A 353 5.90 -1.36 24.60
CA GLU A 353 7.17 -2.11 24.46
C GLU A 353 8.20 -1.44 23.52
N TYR A 354 7.81 -0.48 22.65
CA TYR A 354 8.72 0.17 21.70
C TYR A 354 8.26 1.59 21.35
N ASP A 355 9.19 2.55 21.39
CA ASP A 355 9.01 3.86 20.76
C ASP A 355 9.14 3.73 19.24
N LEU A 356 8.02 3.51 18.55
CA LEU A 356 7.99 3.32 17.12
C LEU A 356 7.80 4.67 16.41
N THR A 357 8.85 5.24 15.83
CA THR A 357 8.71 6.39 14.94
C THR A 357 8.24 5.92 13.57
N VAL A 358 7.00 6.22 13.23
CA VAL A 358 6.42 5.90 11.92
C VAL A 358 6.35 7.15 11.07
N PHE A 359 7.07 7.13 9.97
CA PHE A 359 6.93 8.09 8.92
C PHE A 359 5.83 7.63 7.94
N LYS A 360 4.81 8.44 7.74
CA LYS A 360 3.64 8.05 6.96
C LYS A 360 3.25 9.08 5.92
N LEU A 361 3.22 8.66 4.66
CA LEU A 361 2.82 9.45 3.52
C LEU A 361 1.50 8.92 2.96
N ASN A 362 0.44 9.72 3.00
CA ASN A 362 -0.88 9.31 2.53
C ASN A 362 -1.22 9.92 1.18
N PHE A 363 -1.56 9.07 0.21
CA PHE A 363 -2.06 9.46 -1.12
C PHE A 363 -3.51 8.96 -1.31
N GLY A 364 -4.40 9.40 -0.44
CA GLY A 364 -5.78 8.91 -0.41
C GLY A 364 -5.90 7.47 0.09
N ASN A 365 -6.15 6.50 -0.80
CA ASN A 365 -6.21 5.08 -0.45
C ASN A 365 -4.86 4.35 -0.59
N LEU A 366 -3.78 5.09 -0.81
CA LEU A 366 -2.42 4.60 -0.81
C LEU A 366 -1.67 5.20 0.36
N THR A 367 -0.85 4.41 1.03
CA THR A 367 -0.02 4.87 2.15
C THR A 367 1.36 4.30 2.00
N LEU A 368 2.38 5.14 2.17
CA LEU A 368 3.76 4.73 2.42
C LEU A 368 4.06 4.88 3.90
N LYS A 369 4.78 3.93 4.48
CA LYS A 369 5.25 3.99 5.86
C LYS A 369 6.73 3.63 5.89
N VAL A 370 7.50 4.29 6.75
CA VAL A 370 8.87 3.92 7.10
C VAL A 370 8.95 3.82 8.60
N TYR A 371 9.44 2.72 9.11
CA TYR A 371 9.54 2.46 10.53
C TYR A 371 10.56 1.36 10.84
N THR A 372 11.06 1.35 12.06
CA THR A 372 11.90 0.27 12.56
C THR A 372 11.05 -0.90 13.03
N LYS A 373 11.52 -2.13 12.84
CA LYS A 373 10.89 -3.33 13.33
C LYS A 373 11.92 -4.28 13.92
N GLY A 374 11.67 -4.72 15.17
CA GLY A 374 12.72 -5.33 15.95
C GLY A 374 13.90 -4.35 16.14
N GLU A 375 15.03 -4.85 16.57
CA GLU A 375 16.19 -3.99 16.85
C GLU A 375 16.98 -3.58 15.62
N ARG A 376 16.88 -4.32 14.48
CA ARG A 376 17.81 -4.21 13.36
C ARG A 376 17.19 -4.05 11.99
N VAL A 377 15.87 -3.99 11.87
CA VAL A 377 15.21 -3.91 10.56
C VAL A 377 14.61 -2.53 10.31
N LEU A 378 15.04 -1.89 9.21
CA LEU A 378 14.32 -0.75 8.62
C LEU A 378 13.30 -1.28 7.62
N ARG A 379 12.04 -0.97 7.86
CA ARG A 379 10.96 -1.40 7.00
C ARG A 379 10.31 -0.23 6.30
N ILE A 380 10.24 -0.35 5.00
CA ILE A 380 9.53 0.57 4.11
C ILE A 380 8.33 -0.18 3.53
N GLU A 381 7.12 0.33 3.74
CA GLU A 381 5.89 -0.38 3.42
C GLU A 381 4.96 0.48 2.56
N ALA A 382 4.49 -0.09 1.47
CA ALA A 382 3.45 0.48 0.62
C ALA A 382 2.13 -0.26 0.85
N VAL A 383 1.08 0.47 1.23
CA VAL A 383 -0.24 -0.08 1.51
C VAL A 383 -1.25 0.47 0.52
N VAL A 384 -1.95 -0.40 -0.19
CA VAL A 384 -3.14 -0.04 -0.94
C VAL A 384 -4.38 -0.53 -0.21
N HIS A 385 -5.21 0.43 0.27
CA HIS A 385 -6.45 0.13 1.00
C HIS A 385 -7.62 -0.24 0.08
N ASN A 386 -7.52 0.06 -1.19
CA ASN A 386 -8.45 -0.36 -2.24
C ASN A 386 -7.72 -0.30 -3.58
N ILE A 387 -7.52 -1.44 -4.22
CA ILE A 387 -6.74 -1.57 -5.45
C ILE A 387 -7.29 -0.78 -6.64
N GLN A 388 -8.55 -0.34 -6.62
CA GLN A 388 -9.11 0.55 -7.66
C GLN A 388 -8.27 1.81 -7.89
N VAL A 389 -7.56 2.27 -6.86
CA VAL A 389 -6.69 3.45 -6.95
C VAL A 389 -5.50 3.22 -7.86
N LEU A 390 -5.04 1.97 -7.96
CA LEU A 390 -3.94 1.58 -8.84
C LEU A 390 -4.36 1.47 -10.32
N ARG A 391 -5.67 1.53 -10.60
CA ARG A 391 -6.24 1.33 -11.94
C ARG A 391 -5.90 -0.04 -12.55
N CYS A 392 -5.69 -1.03 -11.71
CA CYS A 392 -5.59 -2.43 -12.09
C CYS A 392 -6.98 -3.07 -12.05
N PRO A 393 -7.27 -4.06 -12.91
CA PRO A 393 -8.41 -4.94 -12.75
C PRO A 393 -8.35 -5.62 -11.37
N ARG A 394 -9.52 -5.99 -10.83
CA ARG A 394 -9.59 -6.57 -9.48
C ARG A 394 -9.46 -8.08 -9.44
N SER A 395 -9.61 -8.73 -10.58
CA SER A 395 -9.57 -10.19 -10.67
C SER A 395 -8.27 -10.75 -10.07
N LEU A 396 -8.34 -11.93 -9.49
CA LEU A 396 -7.18 -12.58 -8.87
C LEU A 396 -5.97 -12.73 -9.81
N PRO A 397 -6.12 -13.00 -11.13
CA PRO A 397 -4.99 -12.99 -12.07
C PRO A 397 -4.15 -11.71 -12.10
N CYS A 398 -4.72 -10.56 -11.72
CA CYS A 398 -4.00 -9.29 -11.67
C CYS A 398 -3.21 -9.07 -10.36
N PHE A 399 -3.11 -10.08 -9.50
CA PHE A 399 -2.35 -10.01 -8.26
C PHE A 399 -0.87 -9.62 -8.46
N PRO A 400 -0.12 -10.21 -9.43
CA PRO A 400 1.26 -9.81 -9.70
C PRO A 400 1.40 -8.35 -10.14
N ASP A 401 0.46 -7.84 -10.93
CA ASP A 401 0.45 -6.44 -11.37
C ASP A 401 0.29 -5.47 -10.20
N VAL A 402 -0.56 -5.84 -9.22
CA VAL A 402 -0.75 -5.05 -8.00
C VAL A 402 0.53 -5.01 -7.18
N ALA A 403 1.19 -6.17 -6.99
CA ALA A 403 2.46 -6.28 -6.28
C ALA A 403 3.56 -5.46 -6.97
N THR A 404 3.68 -5.56 -8.29
CA THR A 404 4.63 -4.80 -9.11
C THR A 404 4.42 -3.29 -8.96
N ARG A 405 3.17 -2.80 -8.98
CA ARG A 405 2.90 -1.37 -8.80
C ARG A 405 3.22 -0.87 -7.40
N LEU A 406 3.04 -1.69 -6.37
CA LEU A 406 3.45 -1.33 -5.01
C LEU A 406 4.98 -1.32 -4.88
N ARG A 407 5.68 -2.27 -5.49
CA ARG A 407 7.14 -2.27 -5.61
C ARG A 407 7.66 -1.00 -6.27
N GLU A 408 7.15 -0.65 -7.46
CA GLU A 408 7.50 0.60 -8.14
C GLU A 408 7.27 1.85 -7.29
N MET A 409 6.24 1.84 -6.44
CA MET A 409 5.97 2.93 -5.50
C MET A 409 7.08 3.03 -4.45
N LEU A 410 7.52 1.90 -3.89
CA LEU A 410 8.62 1.85 -2.93
C LEU A 410 9.94 2.27 -3.58
N GLU A 411 10.27 1.77 -4.75
CA GLU A 411 11.48 2.13 -5.48
C GLU A 411 11.56 3.64 -5.74
N ARG A 412 10.48 4.25 -6.22
CA ARG A 412 10.43 5.71 -6.41
C ARG A 412 10.59 6.48 -5.11
N PHE A 413 10.06 5.96 -4.01
CA PHE A 413 10.22 6.59 -2.70
C PHE A 413 11.66 6.46 -2.19
N LEU A 414 12.29 5.30 -2.38
CA LEU A 414 13.70 5.09 -2.04
C LEU A 414 14.63 5.95 -2.89
N GLU A 415 14.32 6.14 -4.18
CA GLU A 415 15.02 7.11 -5.02
C GLU A 415 14.90 8.54 -4.46
N VAL A 416 13.73 8.95 -3.97
CA VAL A 416 13.58 10.26 -3.30
C VAL A 416 14.47 10.34 -2.06
N LEU A 417 14.50 9.30 -1.22
CA LEU A 417 15.35 9.27 -0.04
C LEU A 417 16.84 9.30 -0.41
N ALA A 418 17.25 8.53 -1.39
CA ALA A 418 18.64 8.51 -1.89
C ALA A 418 19.07 9.85 -2.49
N CYS A 419 18.17 10.54 -3.22
CA CYS A 419 18.46 11.84 -3.81
C CYS A 419 18.78 12.93 -2.78
N VAL A 420 18.27 12.78 -1.56
CA VAL A 420 18.59 13.72 -0.46
C VAL A 420 20.01 13.50 0.05
N ASP A 421 20.55 12.27 -0.06
CA ASP A 421 21.93 11.94 0.34
C ASP A 421 22.97 12.30 -0.70
N VAL A 422 22.66 12.02 -1.96
CA VAL A 422 23.55 12.19 -3.09
C VAL A 422 22.97 13.21 -4.06
N SER A 423 22.47 14.33 -3.52
CA SER A 423 22.01 15.43 -4.36
C SER A 423 23.23 16.03 -5.09
N SER A 424 23.39 15.68 -6.34
CA SER A 424 24.36 16.29 -7.21
C SER A 424 23.66 16.97 -8.37
N ILE A 425 24.09 18.17 -8.66
CA ILE A 425 23.75 18.85 -9.90
C ILE A 425 25.04 19.04 -10.69
N SER A 426 25.06 18.56 -11.93
CA SER A 426 26.21 18.81 -12.78
C SER A 426 26.29 20.30 -13.15
N SER A 427 27.52 20.84 -13.36
CA SER A 427 27.73 22.21 -13.82
C SER A 427 26.91 22.52 -15.07
N ASP A 428 26.93 21.61 -16.06
CA ASP A 428 26.12 21.73 -17.28
C ASP A 428 24.62 21.86 -17.03
N THR A 429 24.06 21.06 -16.08
CA THR A 429 22.64 21.17 -15.72
C THR A 429 22.34 22.49 -15.02
N TRP A 430 23.25 22.97 -14.17
CA TRP A 430 23.11 24.25 -13.48
C TRP A 430 23.13 25.42 -14.47
N ASP A 431 24.08 25.45 -15.40
CA ASP A 431 24.22 26.51 -16.38
C ASP A 431 23.03 26.57 -17.33
N ARG A 432 22.57 25.42 -17.80
CA ARG A 432 21.38 25.32 -18.67
C ARG A 432 20.05 25.56 -17.98
N LEU A 433 20.01 25.64 -16.65
CA LEU A 433 18.74 25.73 -15.89
C LEU A 433 17.90 26.93 -16.34
N ARG A 434 18.54 28.08 -16.54
CA ARG A 434 17.90 29.36 -16.91
C ARG A 434 17.65 29.49 -18.41
N GLU A 435 18.29 28.70 -19.24
CA GLU A 435 18.12 28.75 -20.69
C GLU A 435 16.72 28.31 -21.13
N PRO A 436 16.17 28.86 -22.21
CA PRO A 436 14.97 28.34 -22.82
C PRO A 436 15.12 26.88 -23.27
N SER A 437 14.05 26.12 -23.30
CA SER A 437 14.05 24.73 -23.77
C SER A 437 12.91 24.50 -24.76
N ARG A 438 13.06 23.55 -25.68
CA ARG A 438 12.01 23.18 -26.62
C ARG A 438 11.21 21.99 -26.08
N VAL A 439 9.88 22.09 -26.12
CA VAL A 439 8.96 21.01 -25.80
C VAL A 439 7.97 20.86 -26.96
N GLY A 440 8.24 19.90 -27.85
CA GLY A 440 7.58 19.83 -29.16
C GLY A 440 7.95 21.05 -30.02
N ALA A 441 6.97 21.70 -30.63
CA ALA A 441 7.18 22.92 -31.42
C ALA A 441 7.31 24.19 -30.59
N ALA A 442 7.01 24.17 -29.27
CA ALA A 442 6.99 25.35 -28.43
C ALA A 442 8.30 25.58 -27.69
N SER A 443 8.78 26.85 -27.68
CA SER A 443 9.85 27.29 -26.79
C SER A 443 9.26 27.58 -25.41
N VAL A 444 9.98 27.14 -24.35
CA VAL A 444 9.57 27.28 -22.95
C VAL A 444 10.71 27.97 -22.20
N PRO A 445 10.44 29.01 -21.43
CA PRO A 445 11.46 29.69 -20.62
C PRO A 445 12.13 28.76 -19.62
N GLY A 446 13.35 29.11 -19.23
CA GLY A 446 14.12 28.37 -18.23
C GLY A 446 13.47 28.37 -16.84
N ILE A 447 14.08 27.63 -15.92
CA ILE A 447 13.68 27.47 -14.54
C ILE A 447 14.37 28.53 -13.69
N ASP A 448 13.58 29.37 -13.02
CA ASP A 448 14.07 30.35 -12.07
C ASP A 448 13.78 29.90 -10.64
N ILE A 449 14.78 29.31 -9.99
CA ILE A 449 14.69 28.77 -8.63
C ILE A 449 14.60 29.87 -7.57
N SER A 450 14.93 31.14 -7.91
CA SER A 450 14.79 32.27 -6.98
C SER A 450 13.33 32.55 -6.64
N LYS A 451 12.40 32.22 -7.56
CA LYS A 451 10.97 32.42 -7.38
C LYS A 451 10.37 31.40 -6.41
N THR A 452 9.74 31.90 -5.34
CA THR A 452 9.06 31.05 -4.32
C THR A 452 8.05 30.09 -4.96
N ARG A 453 7.29 30.55 -5.97
CA ARG A 453 6.35 29.71 -6.70
C ARG A 453 7.03 28.49 -7.33
N MET A 454 8.22 28.66 -7.94
CA MET A 454 8.93 27.56 -8.59
C MET A 454 9.50 26.57 -7.57
N ARG A 455 10.00 27.06 -6.43
CA ARG A 455 10.48 26.18 -5.34
C ARG A 455 9.35 25.32 -4.78
N VAL A 456 8.21 25.94 -4.43
CA VAL A 456 7.04 25.21 -3.95
C VAL A 456 6.53 24.21 -4.99
N PHE A 457 6.60 24.58 -6.28
CA PHE A 457 6.21 23.67 -7.35
C PHE A 457 7.16 22.46 -7.47
N ILE A 458 8.48 22.68 -7.42
CA ILE A 458 9.48 21.60 -7.43
C ILE A 458 9.30 20.68 -6.22
N ASP A 459 9.10 21.25 -5.04
CA ASP A 459 8.85 20.49 -3.82
C ASP A 459 7.56 19.63 -3.92
N ALA A 460 6.50 20.19 -4.50
CA ALA A 460 5.27 19.44 -4.80
C ALA A 460 5.50 18.29 -5.81
N VAL A 461 6.36 18.48 -6.80
CA VAL A 461 6.73 17.45 -7.77
C VAL A 461 7.51 16.32 -7.09
N ILE A 462 8.47 16.63 -6.24
CA ILE A 462 9.23 15.64 -5.45
C ILE A 462 8.30 14.87 -4.53
N ALA A 463 7.39 15.55 -3.83
CA ALA A 463 6.42 14.91 -2.93
C ALA A 463 5.44 13.96 -3.67
N LEU A 464 5.18 14.19 -4.95
CA LEU A 464 4.33 13.33 -5.78
C LEU A 464 5.10 12.29 -6.60
N ALA A 465 6.42 12.34 -6.61
CA ALA A 465 7.26 11.41 -7.36
C ALA A 465 6.98 9.93 -7.03
N PRO A 466 6.74 9.52 -5.76
CA PRO A 466 6.44 8.13 -5.42
C PRO A 466 5.07 7.64 -5.89
N LYS A 467 4.19 8.54 -6.40
CA LYS A 467 2.82 8.17 -6.75
C LYS A 467 2.76 7.13 -7.87
N PRO A 468 2.13 5.96 -7.66
CA PRO A 468 1.99 4.92 -8.68
C PRO A 468 1.33 5.42 -9.96
N GLY A 469 1.89 5.08 -11.11
CA GLY A 469 1.40 5.53 -12.41
C GLY A 469 1.56 7.04 -12.65
N GLY A 470 2.36 7.72 -11.84
CA GLY A 470 2.68 9.13 -11.97
C GLY A 470 1.57 10.07 -11.46
N PHE A 471 1.78 11.36 -11.62
CA PHE A 471 0.90 12.43 -11.16
C PHE A 471 0.32 13.23 -12.34
N SER A 472 -0.81 13.89 -12.11
CA SER A 472 -1.48 14.78 -13.08
C SER A 472 -1.29 16.24 -12.73
N VAL A 473 -1.61 17.15 -13.66
CA VAL A 473 -1.67 18.61 -13.41
C VAL A 473 -2.60 18.92 -12.23
N LYS A 474 -3.72 18.21 -12.10
CA LYS A 474 -4.66 18.38 -10.99
C LYS A 474 -4.04 17.99 -9.65
N ASP A 475 -3.30 16.88 -9.61
CA ASP A 475 -2.59 16.46 -8.39
C ASP A 475 -1.57 17.51 -7.96
N LEU A 476 -0.77 18.04 -8.91
CA LEU A 476 0.19 19.11 -8.66
C LEU A 476 -0.48 20.39 -8.15
N THR A 477 -1.56 20.83 -8.81
CA THR A 477 -2.29 22.01 -8.38
C THR A 477 -2.78 21.87 -6.94
N CYS A 478 -3.34 20.72 -6.60
CA CYS A 478 -3.80 20.45 -5.24
C CYS A 478 -2.63 20.45 -4.24
N LYS A 479 -1.50 19.85 -4.61
CA LYS A 479 -0.32 19.74 -3.74
C LYS A 479 0.32 21.12 -3.50
N VAL A 480 0.49 21.92 -4.53
CA VAL A 480 1.01 23.30 -4.40
C VAL A 480 0.12 24.16 -3.51
N ARG A 481 -1.21 24.08 -3.66
CA ARG A 481 -2.15 24.81 -2.79
C ARG A 481 -2.13 24.33 -1.34
N GLU A 482 -1.85 23.05 -1.12
CA GLU A 482 -1.68 22.48 0.22
C GLU A 482 -0.41 23.05 0.89
N MET A 483 0.69 23.14 0.13
CA MET A 483 1.99 23.59 0.63
C MET A 483 2.07 25.11 0.78
N ALA A 484 1.34 25.87 -0.04
CA ALA A 484 1.28 27.34 0.00
C ALA A 484 -0.16 27.83 -0.03
N PRO A 485 -0.90 27.73 1.11
CA PRO A 485 -2.33 28.06 1.16
C PRO A 485 -2.68 29.53 0.83
N SER A 486 -1.73 30.44 1.02
CA SER A 486 -1.90 31.87 0.74
C SER A 486 -1.83 32.22 -0.75
N THR A 487 -1.47 31.26 -1.63
CA THR A 487 -1.30 31.50 -3.06
C THR A 487 -2.49 30.98 -3.87
N THR A 488 -3.02 31.82 -4.75
CA THR A 488 -4.00 31.42 -5.77
C THR A 488 -3.28 30.71 -6.92
N TYR A 489 -2.98 29.42 -6.75
CA TYR A 489 -2.30 28.63 -7.77
C TYR A 489 -3.30 27.90 -8.66
N THR A 490 -3.23 28.11 -9.97
CA THR A 490 -4.20 27.59 -10.95
C THR A 490 -3.68 26.34 -11.69
N PRO A 491 -4.56 25.48 -12.24
CA PRO A 491 -4.14 24.36 -13.09
C PRO A 491 -3.35 24.80 -14.32
N TRP A 492 -3.63 26.00 -14.86
CA TRP A 492 -2.90 26.57 -16.00
C TRP A 492 -1.44 26.88 -15.60
N GLN A 493 -1.23 27.49 -14.44
CA GLN A 493 0.11 27.74 -13.90
C GLN A 493 0.87 26.42 -13.64
N ALA A 494 0.18 25.39 -13.09
CA ALA A 494 0.78 24.08 -12.89
C ALA A 494 1.21 23.44 -14.23
N ALA A 495 0.38 23.52 -15.25
CA ALA A 495 0.70 23.01 -16.58
C ALA A 495 1.90 23.76 -17.21
N TYR A 496 1.96 25.07 -17.02
CA TYR A 496 3.05 25.91 -17.51
C TYR A 496 4.38 25.60 -16.79
N ASP A 497 4.37 25.54 -15.45
CA ASP A 497 5.57 25.21 -14.65
C ASP A 497 6.05 23.78 -14.93
N LEU A 498 5.11 22.84 -15.11
CA LEU A 498 5.43 21.45 -15.50
C LEU A 498 6.09 21.37 -16.88
N ARG A 499 5.68 22.21 -17.83
CA ARG A 499 6.28 22.28 -19.16
C ARG A 499 7.76 22.70 -19.09
N LYS A 500 8.13 23.59 -18.13
CA LYS A 500 9.53 23.96 -17.88
C LYS A 500 10.36 22.78 -17.41
N LEU A 501 9.86 22.01 -16.42
CA LEU A 501 10.57 20.81 -15.94
C LEU A 501 10.71 19.74 -17.04
N ARG A 502 9.71 19.62 -17.89
CA ARG A 502 9.77 18.72 -19.06
C ARG A 502 10.84 19.16 -20.06
N GLY A 503 10.97 20.46 -20.32
CA GLY A 503 11.99 21.01 -21.21
C GLY A 503 13.42 20.72 -20.74
N LYS A 504 13.61 20.54 -19.42
CA LYS A 504 14.91 20.14 -18.84
C LYS A 504 15.06 18.63 -18.66
N GLY A 505 14.07 17.82 -19.05
CA GLY A 505 14.11 16.37 -18.86
C GLY A 505 13.90 15.92 -17.41
N PHE A 506 13.58 16.82 -16.48
CA PHE A 506 13.37 16.47 -15.07
C PHE A 506 12.08 15.67 -14.85
N VAL A 507 11.10 15.88 -15.71
CA VAL A 507 9.80 15.20 -15.69
C VAL A 507 9.47 14.68 -17.09
N LEU A 508 9.02 13.44 -17.15
CA LEU A 508 8.64 12.74 -18.38
C LEU A 508 7.13 12.56 -18.45
N LYS A 509 6.56 12.58 -19.64
CA LYS A 509 5.15 12.24 -19.84
C LYS A 509 5.00 10.72 -19.90
N VAL A 510 4.09 10.17 -19.09
CA VAL A 510 3.78 8.74 -19.13
C VAL A 510 3.06 8.43 -20.46
N PRO A 511 3.53 7.45 -21.25
CA PRO A 511 2.94 7.11 -22.56
C PRO A 511 1.43 6.85 -22.44
N ARG A 512 0.69 7.27 -23.46
CA ARG A 512 -0.78 7.08 -23.59
C ARG A 512 -1.59 7.56 -22.36
N SER A 513 -1.08 8.52 -21.60
CA SER A 513 -1.77 9.06 -20.43
C SER A 513 -1.62 10.58 -20.29
N HIS A 514 -2.46 11.20 -19.45
CA HIS A 514 -2.32 12.59 -19.01
C HIS A 514 -1.50 12.72 -17.71
N ARG A 515 -0.58 11.77 -17.46
CA ARG A 515 0.25 11.71 -16.27
C ARG A 515 1.70 11.93 -16.58
N TYR A 516 2.46 12.23 -15.54
CA TYR A 516 3.88 12.57 -15.58
C TYR A 516 4.61 11.81 -14.47
N SER A 517 5.87 11.48 -14.69
CA SER A 517 6.77 10.87 -13.72
C SER A 517 8.09 11.64 -13.70
N CYS A 518 8.78 11.65 -12.57
CA CYS A 518 10.13 12.20 -12.49
C CYS A 518 11.12 11.25 -13.15
N SER A 519 12.11 11.80 -13.87
CA SER A 519 13.30 11.03 -14.23
C SER A 519 14.21 10.92 -13.01
N PRO A 520 15.01 9.84 -12.84
CA PRO A 520 15.95 9.72 -11.71
C PRO A 520 16.92 10.89 -11.61
N SER A 521 17.56 11.26 -12.73
CA SER A 521 18.45 12.43 -12.78
C SER A 521 17.74 13.75 -12.52
N GLY A 522 16.52 13.91 -13.01
CA GLY A 522 15.70 15.10 -12.75
C GLY A 522 15.30 15.22 -11.27
N LEU A 523 15.02 14.10 -10.62
CA LEU A 523 14.70 14.07 -9.20
C LEU A 523 15.90 14.52 -8.37
N GLN A 524 17.11 14.00 -8.68
CA GLN A 524 18.37 14.41 -8.04
C GLN A 524 18.64 15.89 -8.21
N ALA A 525 18.52 16.40 -9.44
CA ALA A 525 18.74 17.81 -9.75
C ALA A 525 17.75 18.71 -9.01
N MET A 526 16.47 18.36 -9.00
CA MET A 526 15.44 19.10 -8.26
C MET A 526 15.68 19.12 -6.75
N ALA A 527 16.06 17.98 -6.16
CA ALA A 527 16.42 17.90 -4.74
C ALA A 527 17.64 18.75 -4.42
N ALA A 528 18.71 18.66 -5.24
CA ALA A 528 19.92 19.47 -5.11
C ALA A 528 19.61 20.97 -5.15
N LEU A 529 18.79 21.40 -6.11
CA LEU A 529 18.38 22.81 -6.25
C LEU A 529 17.67 23.35 -5.00
N LEU A 530 16.78 22.56 -4.39
CA LEU A 530 16.10 22.96 -3.15
C LEU A 530 17.08 23.02 -1.99
N VAL A 531 17.91 21.99 -1.81
CA VAL A 531 18.91 21.94 -0.72
C VAL A 531 19.89 23.10 -0.83
N ILE A 532 20.46 23.35 -1.99
CA ILE A 532 21.39 24.48 -2.20
C ILE A 532 20.69 25.81 -1.91
N THR A 533 19.47 25.98 -2.41
CA THR A 533 18.72 27.23 -2.20
C THR A 533 18.41 27.46 -0.72
N ASP A 534 17.92 26.43 -0.01
CA ASP A 534 17.46 26.59 1.38
C ASP A 534 18.59 26.52 2.40
N LYS A 535 19.64 25.74 2.15
CA LYS A 535 20.77 25.54 3.09
C LYS A 535 21.96 26.45 2.84
N VAL A 536 22.11 26.97 1.63
CA VAL A 536 23.25 27.79 1.24
C VAL A 536 22.81 29.20 0.82
N VAL A 537 22.01 29.34 -0.23
CA VAL A 537 21.69 30.65 -0.82
C VAL A 537 20.85 31.53 0.12
N ARG A 538 19.78 30.99 0.70
CA ARG A 538 18.89 31.77 1.59
C ARG A 538 19.54 32.19 2.91
N PRO A 539 20.28 31.31 3.62
CA PRO A 539 21.03 31.73 4.79
C PRO A 539 22.07 32.80 4.50
N LEU A 540 22.75 32.70 3.34
CA LEU A 540 23.69 33.73 2.89
C LEU A 540 23.02 35.07 2.69
N LEU A 541 21.94 35.11 1.90
CA LEU A 541 21.18 36.33 1.64
C LEU A 541 20.56 36.91 2.94
N ALA A 542 20.16 36.06 3.87
CA ALA A 542 19.64 36.49 5.18
C ALA A 542 20.75 36.96 6.14
N GLY A 543 21.99 36.51 5.93
CA GLY A 543 23.15 36.89 6.73
C GLY A 543 23.75 38.24 6.37
N VAL A 544 23.51 38.70 5.15
CA VAL A 544 24.06 39.94 4.57
C VAL A 544 23.48 41.22 5.22
N GLY A 545 22.57 41.16 6.14
CA GLY A 545 21.99 42.36 6.74
C GLY A 545 21.76 42.31 8.26
N LYS A 546 22.27 41.31 8.97
CA LYS A 546 22.01 41.16 10.41
C LYS A 546 23.31 41.09 11.23
N ARG A 547 23.31 41.80 12.39
CA ARG A 547 24.36 41.67 13.40
C ARG A 547 24.65 40.20 13.72
N ARG A 548 25.93 39.88 13.97
CA ARG A 548 26.42 38.53 14.30
C ARG A 548 25.48 37.76 15.21
N PRO A 549 24.93 36.61 14.79
CA PRO A 549 24.26 35.75 15.73
C PRO A 549 25.27 35.29 16.81
N PRO A 550 24.89 35.25 18.07
CA PRO A 550 25.77 34.71 19.12
C PRO A 550 26.11 33.25 18.76
N CYS A 551 27.36 32.86 19.06
CA CYS A 551 27.77 31.47 18.94
C CYS A 551 26.82 30.61 19.80
N PRO A 552 26.22 29.55 19.29
CA PRO A 552 25.41 28.69 20.14
C PRO A 552 26.26 28.12 21.24
N THR A 553 25.89 28.40 22.47
CA THR A 553 26.63 28.00 23.71
C THR A 553 26.66 26.47 23.89
N ARG A 554 25.78 25.73 23.20
CA ARG A 554 25.82 24.26 23.02
C ARG A 554 25.18 23.93 21.66
N PRO A 555 25.96 23.47 20.67
CA PRO A 555 25.37 22.95 19.44
C PRO A 555 24.70 21.61 19.76
N GLU A 556 23.38 21.56 19.66
CA GLU A 556 22.58 20.34 19.83
C GLU A 556 22.86 19.30 18.73
N ASN A 557 23.44 19.74 17.59
CA ASN A 557 23.74 18.89 16.45
C ASN A 557 25.05 19.34 15.77
N PRO A 558 25.97 18.40 15.41
CA PRO A 558 27.17 18.71 14.63
C PRO A 558 26.89 19.48 13.33
N VAL A 559 25.76 19.24 12.69
CA VAL A 559 25.32 19.95 11.47
C VAL A 559 25.12 21.44 11.75
N ASP A 560 24.55 21.81 12.89
CA ASP A 560 24.32 23.23 13.25
C ASP A 560 25.63 23.94 13.50
N LEU A 561 26.62 23.27 14.08
CA LEU A 561 27.96 23.81 14.25
C LEU A 561 28.67 24.03 12.92
N HIS A 562 28.60 23.08 11.99
CA HIS A 562 29.16 23.23 10.64
C HIS A 562 28.45 24.33 9.86
N HIS A 563 27.12 24.44 9.97
CA HIS A 563 26.36 25.50 9.34
C HIS A 563 26.73 26.89 9.88
N TRP A 564 26.91 27.00 11.21
CA TRP A 564 27.37 28.25 11.83
C TRP A 564 28.78 28.62 11.37
N LYS A 565 29.74 27.68 11.35
CA LYS A 565 31.11 27.90 10.82
C LYS A 565 31.08 28.36 9.38
N LEU A 566 30.29 27.70 8.52
CA LEU A 566 30.11 28.08 7.12
C LEU A 566 29.60 29.52 6.99
N GLN A 567 28.63 29.91 7.80
CA GLN A 567 28.10 31.28 7.81
C GLN A 567 29.17 32.31 8.20
N GLN A 568 30.04 31.98 9.14
CA GLN A 568 31.15 32.86 9.53
C GLN A 568 32.16 33.00 8.41
N GLU A 569 32.62 31.92 7.82
CA GLU A 569 33.59 31.94 6.72
C GLU A 569 33.06 32.67 5.49
N MET A 570 31.78 32.55 5.19
CA MET A 570 31.18 33.26 4.09
C MET A 570 31.07 34.77 4.33
N ARG A 571 30.84 35.19 5.59
CA ARG A 571 30.91 36.62 5.95
C ARG A 571 32.33 37.15 5.78
N ASN A 572 33.31 36.43 6.28
CA ASN A 572 34.73 36.78 6.11
C ASN A 572 35.09 36.94 4.62
N LEU A 573 34.56 36.08 3.75
CA LEU A 573 34.74 36.16 2.31
C LEU A 573 34.09 37.44 1.74
N PHE A 574 32.87 37.77 2.13
CA PHE A 574 32.18 38.99 1.67
C PHE A 574 32.86 40.26 2.18
N ASP A 575 33.30 40.28 3.43
CA ASP A 575 34.07 41.38 3.98
C ASP A 575 35.38 41.57 3.20
N THR A 576 36.06 40.45 2.84
CA THR A 576 37.29 40.47 2.04
C THR A 576 37.07 40.98 0.61
N LEU A 577 35.89 40.65 0.03
CA LEU A 577 35.52 41.12 -1.31
C LEU A 577 34.97 42.55 -1.32
N GLY A 578 34.90 43.22 -0.17
CA GLY A 578 34.32 44.54 -0.05
C GLY A 578 32.82 44.61 -0.34
N ILE A 579 32.13 43.50 -0.26
CA ILE A 579 30.67 43.38 -0.36
C ILE A 579 30.10 43.62 1.03
N ALA A 580 30.15 44.84 1.49
CA ALA A 580 29.57 45.20 2.78
C ALA A 580 28.05 44.96 2.81
N ALA A 581 27.60 44.33 3.88
CA ALA A 581 26.21 44.17 4.21
C ALA A 581 25.57 45.46 4.67
#